data_66fb2b6078b3bb273d9fa0c68cbb3d7c
#
_entry.id   66fb2b6078b3bb273d9fa0c68cbb3d7c
#
_cell.length_a   1.000
_cell.length_b   1.000
_cell.length_c   1.000
_cell.angle_alpha   90.00
_cell.angle_beta   90.00
_cell.angle_gamma   90.00
#
_symmetry.space_group_name_H-M   'P 1'
#
loop_
_entity.id
_entity.type
_entity.pdbx_description
1 polymer ?
#
loop_
_entity_poly.entity_id
_entity_poly.type
_entity_poly.pdbx_seq_one_letter_code
_entity_poly.pdbx_strand_id
1 'polypeptide(L)'
;KPFLNTGLRIKLSKEILKNEKKIIVKYMDSYIKSKSTYNLLNFIKKNRKKSQLFFLIGADNIVNFHKWNKWRKITKLAKVIIFSRPGYNRKALNSVALKNFNKKEFFHIKSTKIDISSSLIRKFW
;
A
#
# COMPACT_ATOMS: atom_id res chain seq x y z
N LYS A 1 -9.93 13.28 1.34
CA LYS A 1 -9.52 13.26 2.77
C LYS A 1 -10.16 12.04 3.43
N PRO A 2 -9.45 11.22 4.25
CA PRO A 2 -10.06 10.09 4.93
C PRO A 2 -11.17 10.57 5.87
N PHE A 3 -12.31 9.86 5.92
CA PHE A 3 -13.42 10.15 6.81
C PHE A 3 -13.00 10.07 8.28
N LEU A 4 -12.25 9.03 8.64
CA LEU A 4 -11.74 8.84 9.99
C LEU A 4 -10.38 9.55 10.17
N ASN A 5 -10.20 10.20 11.32
CA ASN A 5 -8.91 10.76 11.68
C ASN A 5 -7.84 9.66 11.90
N THR A 6 -6.58 10.04 11.86
CA THR A 6 -5.46 9.09 11.95
C THR A 6 -5.47 8.29 13.27
N GLY A 7 -5.77 8.95 14.40
CA GLY A 7 -5.80 8.29 15.71
C GLY A 7 -6.84 7.16 15.77
N LEU A 8 -8.05 7.42 15.26
CA LEU A 8 -9.12 6.43 15.24
C LEU A 8 -8.78 5.26 14.29
N ARG A 9 -8.20 5.55 13.13
CA ARG A 9 -7.74 4.51 12.20
C ARG A 9 -6.71 3.58 12.83
N ILE A 10 -5.74 4.12 13.57
CA ILE A 10 -4.74 3.34 14.30
C ILE A 10 -5.42 2.49 15.40
N LYS A 11 -6.33 3.10 16.17
CA LYS A 11 -7.09 2.40 17.22
C LYS A 11 -7.86 1.21 16.66
N LEU A 12 -8.62 1.40 15.60
CA LEU A 12 -9.40 0.35 14.95
C LEU A 12 -8.50 -0.76 14.37
N SER A 13 -7.37 -0.40 13.76
CA SER A 13 -6.41 -1.40 13.25
C SER A 13 -5.82 -2.25 14.37
N LYS A 14 -5.50 -1.65 15.52
CA LYS A 14 -5.02 -2.38 16.70
C LYS A 14 -6.10 -3.28 17.28
N GLU A 15 -7.34 -2.82 17.31
CA GLU A 15 -8.48 -3.60 17.82
C GLU A 15 -8.73 -4.86 16.98
N ILE A 16 -8.74 -4.73 15.65
CA ILE A 16 -8.89 -5.86 14.72
C ILE A 16 -7.77 -6.90 14.92
N LEU A 17 -6.56 -6.44 15.21
CA LEU A 17 -5.37 -7.28 15.30
C LEU A 17 -4.98 -7.65 16.74
N LYS A 18 -5.82 -7.37 17.74
CA LYS A 18 -5.50 -7.60 19.16
C LYS A 18 -5.13 -9.03 19.52
N ASN A 19 -5.70 -10.01 18.82
CA ASN A 19 -5.41 -11.43 19.03
C ASN A 19 -4.20 -11.93 18.23
N GLU A 20 -3.64 -11.11 17.32
CA GLU A 20 -2.51 -11.45 16.47
C GLU A 20 -1.19 -11.00 17.10
N LYS A 21 -0.67 -11.78 18.04
CA LYS A 21 0.55 -11.45 18.83
C LYS A 21 1.79 -11.14 17.98
N LYS A 22 1.84 -11.64 16.73
CA LYS A 22 2.97 -11.44 15.81
C LYS A 22 2.86 -10.17 14.97
N ILE A 23 1.72 -9.44 15.04
CA ILE A 23 1.48 -8.25 14.24
C ILE A 23 1.53 -7.00 15.12
N ILE A 24 2.34 -6.03 14.74
CA ILE A 24 2.46 -4.74 15.43
C ILE A 24 2.04 -3.63 14.45
N VAL A 25 1.01 -2.87 14.82
CA VAL A 25 0.55 -1.70 14.07
C VAL A 25 1.31 -0.46 14.50
N LYS A 26 1.97 0.19 13.56
CA LYS A 26 2.70 1.46 13.77
C LYS A 26 2.33 2.47 12.69
N TYR A 27 2.18 3.73 13.09
CA TYR A 27 2.05 4.86 12.19
C TYR A 27 3.41 5.58 12.10
N MET A 28 4.01 5.54 10.94
CA MET A 28 5.39 6.00 10.75
C MET A 28 5.50 7.35 10.02
N ASP A 29 4.44 7.85 9.39
CA ASP A 29 4.47 9.09 8.59
C ASP A 29 4.84 10.32 9.42
N SER A 30 4.51 10.31 10.72
CA SER A 30 4.88 11.40 11.63
C SER A 30 6.38 11.56 11.82
N TYR A 31 7.14 10.49 11.68
CA TYR A 31 8.60 10.51 11.86
C TYR A 31 9.34 11.14 10.67
N ILE A 32 8.77 11.09 9.48
CA ILE A 32 9.45 11.52 8.26
C ILE A 32 9.02 12.90 7.76
N LYS A 33 7.99 13.49 8.36
CA LYS A 33 7.39 14.77 7.94
C LYS A 33 7.13 14.85 6.42
N SER A 34 6.82 13.72 5.79
CA SER A 34 6.65 13.57 4.35
C SER A 34 5.48 12.64 4.04
N LYS A 35 4.73 12.94 2.97
CA LYS A 35 3.68 12.07 2.43
C LYS A 35 4.19 11.13 1.32
N SER A 36 5.49 11.12 1.05
CA SER A 36 6.09 10.31 0.01
C SER A 36 6.30 8.86 0.47
N THR A 37 5.71 7.91 -0.24
CA THR A 37 5.93 6.48 -0.02
C THR A 37 7.41 6.11 -0.12
N TYR A 38 8.15 6.69 -1.09
CA TYR A 38 9.58 6.46 -1.20
C TYR A 38 10.33 6.90 0.06
N ASN A 39 10.03 8.07 0.61
CA ASN A 39 10.71 8.58 1.80
C ASN A 39 10.41 7.71 3.02
N LEU A 40 9.17 7.24 3.16
CA LEU A 40 8.79 6.31 4.24
C LEU A 40 9.55 4.98 4.14
N LEU A 41 9.54 4.35 2.97
CA LEU A 41 10.23 3.07 2.78
C LEU A 41 11.75 3.21 2.97
N ASN A 42 12.33 4.29 2.48
CA ASN A 42 13.76 4.58 2.65
C ASN A 42 14.12 4.78 4.13
N PHE A 43 13.30 5.52 4.88
CA PHE A 43 13.46 5.69 6.32
C PHE A 43 13.41 4.35 7.05
N ILE A 44 12.40 3.52 6.78
CA ILE A 44 12.26 2.20 7.40
C ILE A 44 13.46 1.33 7.06
N LYS A 45 13.89 1.30 5.79
CA LYS A 45 15.01 0.47 5.34
C LYS A 45 16.34 0.88 5.97
N LYS A 46 16.57 2.18 6.15
CA LYS A 46 17.77 2.69 6.85
C LYS A 46 17.82 2.24 8.31
N ASN A 47 16.68 2.28 9.00
CA ASN A 47 16.59 1.94 10.43
C ASN A 47 16.47 0.42 10.68
N ARG A 48 16.05 -0.35 9.66
CA ARG A 48 15.84 -1.80 9.75
C ARG A 48 16.42 -2.50 8.53
N LYS A 49 17.73 -2.44 8.38
CA LYS A 49 18.48 -2.93 7.20
C LYS A 49 18.18 -4.40 6.84
N LYS A 50 18.02 -5.26 7.85
CA LYS A 50 17.75 -6.70 7.67
C LYS A 50 16.27 -7.03 7.38
N SER A 51 15.34 -6.08 7.53
CA SER A 51 13.93 -6.33 7.29
C SER A 51 13.61 -6.38 5.81
N GLN A 52 12.81 -7.35 5.41
CA GLN A 52 12.19 -7.39 4.10
C GLN A 52 10.94 -6.49 4.13
N LEU A 53 10.86 -5.57 3.19
CA LEU A 53 9.73 -4.65 3.09
C LEU A 53 8.78 -5.11 1.98
N PHE A 54 7.49 -5.03 2.27
CA PHE A 54 6.41 -5.22 1.32
C PHE A 54 5.55 -3.97 1.28
N PHE A 55 5.29 -3.48 0.07
CA PHE A 55 4.40 -2.35 -0.15
C PHE A 55 3.09 -2.84 -0.77
N LEU A 56 2.00 -2.72 -0.01
CA LEU A 56 0.68 -3.19 -0.42
C LEU A 56 -0.09 -2.05 -1.11
N ILE A 57 -0.60 -2.32 -2.31
CA ILE A 57 -1.29 -1.32 -3.13
C ILE A 57 -2.48 -1.94 -3.88
N GLY A 58 -3.58 -1.21 -4.03
CA GLY A 58 -4.70 -1.64 -4.86
C GLY A 58 -4.43 -1.45 -6.36
N ALA A 59 -5.06 -2.27 -7.20
CA ALA A 59 -4.95 -2.19 -8.65
C ALA A 59 -5.36 -0.81 -9.21
N ASP A 60 -6.28 -0.11 -8.58
CA ASP A 60 -6.68 1.26 -8.92
C ASP A 60 -5.55 2.27 -8.77
N ASN A 61 -4.73 2.13 -7.73
CA ASN A 61 -3.62 3.03 -7.46
C ASN A 61 -2.38 2.72 -8.31
N ILE A 62 -2.14 1.45 -8.68
CA ILE A 62 -0.99 1.08 -9.51
C ILE A 62 -1.06 1.70 -10.91
N VAL A 63 -2.26 1.99 -11.42
CA VAL A 63 -2.45 2.66 -12.72
C VAL A 63 -1.70 3.99 -12.79
N ASN A 64 -1.71 4.75 -11.70
CA ASN A 64 -1.05 6.06 -11.60
C ASN A 64 0.29 6.03 -10.81
N PHE A 65 0.78 4.86 -10.47
CA PHE A 65 1.98 4.70 -9.65
C PHE A 65 3.22 5.38 -10.26
N HIS A 66 3.32 5.39 -11.59
CA HIS A 66 4.41 6.05 -12.31
C HIS A 66 4.49 7.57 -12.09
N LYS A 67 3.44 8.19 -11.55
CA LYS A 67 3.41 9.61 -11.18
C LYS A 67 3.94 9.87 -9.77
N TRP A 68 4.21 8.84 -8.99
CA TRP A 68 4.67 8.99 -7.62
C TRP A 68 6.15 9.35 -7.55
N ASN A 69 6.52 10.10 -6.51
CA ASN A 69 7.90 10.50 -6.30
C ASN A 69 8.83 9.30 -6.25
N LYS A 70 9.84 9.29 -7.13
CA LYS A 70 10.87 8.24 -7.22
C LYS A 70 10.29 6.81 -7.33
N TRP A 71 9.17 6.63 -8.01
CA TRP A 71 8.43 5.39 -8.09
C TRP A 71 9.27 4.16 -8.50
N ARG A 72 10.23 4.34 -9.44
CA ARG A 72 11.15 3.25 -9.83
C ARG A 72 12.09 2.82 -8.71
N LYS A 73 12.38 3.69 -7.73
CA LYS A 73 13.22 3.38 -6.59
C LYS A 73 12.46 2.65 -5.49
N ILE A 74 11.14 2.70 -5.50
CA ILE A 74 10.29 2.00 -4.52
C ILE A 74 10.49 0.49 -4.63
N THR A 75 10.53 -0.08 -5.84
CA THR A 75 10.72 -1.52 -6.05
C THR A 75 12.10 -2.04 -5.62
N LYS A 76 13.09 -1.14 -5.54
CA LYS A 76 14.41 -1.47 -5.00
C LYS A 76 14.42 -1.54 -3.46
N LEU A 77 13.47 -0.88 -2.80
CA LEU A 77 13.35 -0.86 -1.35
C LEU A 77 12.38 -1.92 -0.82
N ALA A 78 11.30 -2.18 -1.56
CA ALA A 78 10.23 -3.08 -1.13
C ALA A 78 9.66 -3.86 -2.33
N LYS A 79 9.20 -5.09 -2.08
CA LYS A 79 8.39 -5.82 -3.04
C LYS A 79 6.97 -5.24 -3.06
N VAL A 80 6.44 -4.99 -4.24
CA VAL A 80 5.10 -4.43 -4.41
C VAL A 80 4.08 -5.55 -4.48
N ILE A 81 3.09 -5.54 -3.60
CA ILE A 81 1.97 -6.49 -3.60
C ILE A 81 0.72 -5.75 -4.07
N ILE A 82 0.21 -6.17 -5.22
CA ILE A 82 -0.93 -5.55 -5.88
C ILE A 82 -2.17 -6.39 -5.63
N PHE A 83 -3.15 -5.80 -4.95
CA PHE A 83 -4.45 -6.43 -4.74
C PHE A 83 -5.40 -6.12 -5.90
N SER A 84 -6.05 -7.16 -6.41
CA SER A 84 -7.10 -7.03 -7.42
C SER A 84 -8.21 -6.09 -6.98
N ARG A 85 -8.73 -5.31 -7.92
CA ARG A 85 -9.89 -4.44 -7.70
C ARG A 85 -10.81 -4.49 -8.91
N PRO A 86 -12.13 -4.72 -8.71
CA PRO A 86 -13.09 -4.75 -9.81
C PRO A 86 -12.96 -3.51 -10.70
N GLY A 87 -12.95 -3.70 -12.03
CA GLY A 87 -12.81 -2.63 -13.01
C GLY A 87 -11.39 -2.10 -13.26
N TYR A 88 -10.41 -2.46 -12.43
CA TYR A 88 -9.03 -1.93 -12.53
C TYR A 88 -7.96 -2.96 -12.91
N ASN A 89 -8.24 -4.26 -12.79
CA ASN A 89 -7.21 -5.29 -12.97
C ASN A 89 -6.55 -5.23 -14.35
N ARG A 90 -7.33 -5.11 -15.42
CA ARG A 90 -6.80 -4.97 -16.79
C ARG A 90 -6.00 -3.68 -16.97
N LYS A 91 -6.51 -2.55 -16.44
CA LYS A 91 -5.81 -1.26 -16.48
C LYS A 91 -4.49 -1.32 -15.71
N ALA A 92 -4.47 -1.99 -14.55
CA ALA A 92 -3.28 -2.19 -13.76
C ALA A 92 -2.21 -2.97 -14.51
N LEU A 93 -2.57 -4.11 -15.12
CA LEU A 93 -1.65 -4.94 -15.93
C LEU A 93 -1.05 -4.16 -17.11
N ASN A 94 -1.81 -3.24 -17.70
CA ASN A 94 -1.37 -2.39 -18.81
C ASN A 94 -0.73 -1.07 -18.35
N SER A 95 -0.57 -0.85 -17.04
CA SER A 95 0.00 0.39 -16.51
C SER A 95 1.48 0.56 -16.87
N VAL A 96 1.92 1.81 -16.95
CA VAL A 96 3.33 2.16 -17.16
C VAL A 96 4.21 1.51 -16.09
N ALA A 97 3.76 1.48 -14.85
CA ALA A 97 4.50 0.88 -13.76
C ALA A 97 4.77 -0.62 -13.99
N LEU A 98 3.72 -1.42 -14.23
CA LEU A 98 3.89 -2.86 -14.40
C LEU A 98 4.65 -3.25 -15.65
N LYS A 99 4.55 -2.46 -16.72
CA LYS A 99 5.37 -2.68 -17.94
C LYS A 99 6.87 -2.45 -17.70
N ASN A 100 7.22 -1.66 -16.68
CA ASN A 100 8.62 -1.34 -16.33
C ASN A 100 9.16 -2.15 -15.15
N PHE A 101 8.32 -2.86 -14.40
CA PHE A 101 8.75 -3.70 -13.29
C PHE A 101 9.24 -5.06 -13.80
N ASN A 102 10.31 -5.56 -13.18
CA ASN A 102 10.69 -6.97 -13.33
C ASN A 102 9.67 -7.86 -12.62
N LYS A 103 9.44 -9.08 -13.16
CA LYS A 103 8.50 -10.05 -12.55
C LYS A 103 8.82 -10.38 -11.08
N LYS A 104 10.05 -10.18 -10.64
CA LYS A 104 10.48 -10.41 -9.25
C LYS A 104 10.18 -9.24 -8.30
N GLU A 105 9.82 -8.08 -8.83
CA GLU A 105 9.60 -6.85 -8.05
C GLU A 105 8.18 -6.68 -7.55
N PHE A 106 7.24 -7.45 -8.12
CA PHE A 106 5.83 -7.36 -7.72
C PHE A 106 5.12 -8.71 -7.70
N PHE A 107 4.05 -8.78 -6.92
CA PHE A 107 3.08 -9.89 -6.90
C PHE A 107 1.69 -9.33 -7.13
N HIS A 108 0.91 -9.98 -7.99
CA HIS A 108 -0.49 -9.64 -8.20
C HIS A 108 -1.36 -10.70 -7.52
N ILE A 109 -2.06 -10.31 -6.46
CA ILE A 109 -2.96 -11.17 -5.71
C ILE A 109 -4.37 -10.99 -6.25
N LYS A 110 -4.91 -12.04 -6.83
CA LYS A 110 -6.32 -12.12 -7.20
C LYS A 110 -7.12 -12.45 -5.95
N SER A 111 -7.84 -11.49 -5.40
CA SER A 111 -8.81 -11.74 -4.33
C SER A 111 -10.17 -12.12 -4.91
N THR A 112 -10.97 -12.86 -4.13
CA THR A 112 -12.41 -13.01 -4.40
C THR A 112 -13.03 -11.62 -4.52
N LYS A 113 -13.97 -11.47 -5.46
CA LYS A 113 -14.65 -10.20 -5.74
C LYS A 113 -15.45 -9.74 -4.51
N ILE A 114 -14.81 -8.98 -3.63
CA ILE A 114 -15.53 -8.19 -2.64
C ILE A 114 -15.67 -6.79 -3.22
N ASP A 115 -16.86 -6.46 -3.69
CA ASP A 115 -17.15 -5.15 -4.28
C ASP A 115 -17.38 -4.11 -3.17
N ILE A 116 -16.35 -3.90 -2.35
CA ILE A 116 -16.35 -2.91 -1.27
C ILE A 116 -15.26 -1.87 -1.56
N SER A 117 -15.67 -0.61 -1.64
CA SER A 117 -14.75 0.52 -1.69
C SER A 117 -14.99 1.45 -0.51
N SER A 118 -13.96 2.20 -0.10
CA SER A 118 -14.14 3.24 0.94
C SER A 118 -15.19 4.27 0.54
N SER A 119 -15.38 4.51 -0.76
CA SER A 119 -16.42 5.41 -1.27
C SER A 119 -17.81 4.81 -1.10
N LEU A 120 -17.97 3.49 -1.31
CA LEU A 120 -19.22 2.79 -1.11
C LEU A 120 -19.58 2.76 0.37
N ILE A 121 -18.64 2.41 1.24
CA ILE A 121 -18.85 2.41 2.70
C ILE A 121 -19.31 3.79 3.18
N ARG A 122 -18.69 4.88 2.69
CA ARG A 122 -19.08 6.25 3.05
C ARG A 122 -20.48 6.67 2.59
N LYS A 123 -21.09 5.98 1.63
CA LYS A 123 -22.49 6.25 1.23
C LYS A 123 -23.51 5.71 2.23
N PHE A 124 -23.13 4.69 3.02
CA PHE A 124 -24.03 4.01 3.95
C PHE A 124 -23.81 4.43 5.41
N TRP A 125 -22.89 5.35 5.67
CA TRP A 125 -22.58 5.94 6.98
C TRP A 125 -22.82 7.46 6.95
#